data_d158e59e764de45308eef6513297f507
#
_entry.id   d158e59e764de45308eef6513297f507
#
_cell.length_a   1.000
_cell.length_b   1.000
_cell.length_c   1.000
_cell.angle_alpha   90.00
_cell.angle_beta   90.00
_cell.angle_gamma   90.00
#
_symmetry.space_group_name_H-M   'P 1'
#
loop_
_entity.id
_entity.type
_entity.pdbx_description
1 polymer ?
#
loop_
_entity_poly.entity_id
_entity_poly.type
_entity_poly.pdbx_seq_one_letter_code
_entity_poly.pdbx_strand_id
1 'polypeptide(L)'
;MNTYKSFKVAALAMTGLFAAVCNHAMAADANKLMETCAACHGKDGASHDANVPIIGGMSSSYLHDELIAYQNRERPCPETKYVDGPKKDQKTDMCQIARDLSEADITAVSQYLAAKKFVRATQKNDAALASQGKAYFADHCEKCHTEGGSVAEDDSSILAGQWMPYLRESFDEFKSGKRPMDKKMKPKFDEMNKQDMEAVINYLGGEK
;
A
#
# COMPACT_ATOMS: atom_id res chain seq x y z
N MET A 1 -47.94 -61.70 -3.41
CA MET A 1 -46.66 -61.70 -4.18
C MET A 1 -46.58 -60.37 -4.88
N ASN A 2 -45.85 -59.41 -4.28
CA ASN A 2 -45.62 -58.11 -4.87
C ASN A 2 -44.15 -57.82 -4.76
N THR A 3 -43.46 -57.84 -5.92
CA THR A 3 -42.03 -57.57 -6.07
C THR A 3 -41.80 -56.07 -6.28
N TYR A 4 -41.24 -55.39 -5.28
CA TYR A 4 -40.73 -54.02 -5.43
C TYR A 4 -39.33 -54.07 -6.03
N LYS A 5 -39.17 -53.51 -7.22
CA LYS A 5 -37.86 -53.27 -7.86
C LYS A 5 -37.29 -51.96 -7.30
N SER A 6 -36.16 -52.05 -6.59
CA SER A 6 -35.36 -50.88 -6.14
C SER A 6 -34.60 -50.26 -7.30
N PHE A 7 -34.91 -49.02 -7.62
CA PHE A 7 -34.05 -48.19 -8.50
C PHE A 7 -32.96 -47.53 -7.65
N LYS A 8 -31.70 -47.86 -7.90
CA LYS A 8 -30.56 -47.13 -7.36
C LYS A 8 -30.30 -45.89 -8.23
N VAL A 9 -30.53 -44.70 -7.69
CA VAL A 9 -30.13 -43.45 -8.30
C VAL A 9 -28.68 -43.22 -7.93
N ALA A 10 -27.80 -43.21 -8.93
CA ALA A 10 -26.42 -42.82 -8.77
C ALA A 10 -26.32 -41.28 -8.83
N ALA A 11 -26.06 -40.68 -7.70
CA ALA A 11 -25.72 -39.23 -7.64
C ALA A 11 -24.25 -39.04 -8.08
N LEU A 12 -24.05 -38.47 -9.28
CA LEU A 12 -22.72 -38.01 -9.72
C LEU A 12 -22.38 -36.74 -8.96
N ALA A 13 -21.31 -36.79 -8.19
CA ALA A 13 -20.71 -35.65 -7.58
C ALA A 13 -19.99 -34.83 -8.68
N MET A 14 -20.53 -33.66 -9.05
CA MET A 14 -19.91 -32.66 -9.90
C MET A 14 -19.68 -31.38 -9.07
N THR A 15 -18.71 -31.39 -8.17
CA THR A 15 -18.32 -30.19 -7.37
C THR A 15 -16.81 -30.05 -7.21
N GLY A 16 -16.08 -29.94 -8.31
CA GLY A 16 -14.63 -29.83 -8.16
C GLY A 16 -13.88 -28.91 -9.14
N LEU A 17 -14.55 -28.43 -10.20
CA LEU A 17 -13.79 -27.81 -11.30
C LEU A 17 -13.96 -26.28 -11.45
N PHE A 18 -14.93 -25.67 -10.76
CA PHE A 18 -15.22 -24.24 -10.95
C PHE A 18 -14.34 -23.29 -10.13
N ALA A 19 -13.81 -23.73 -8.98
CA ALA A 19 -13.00 -22.86 -8.11
C ALA A 19 -11.57 -22.62 -8.63
N ALA A 20 -11.00 -23.57 -9.36
CA ALA A 20 -9.62 -23.45 -9.85
C ALA A 20 -9.46 -22.50 -11.05
N VAL A 21 -10.49 -22.39 -11.90
CA VAL A 21 -10.42 -21.53 -13.09
C VAL A 21 -10.54 -20.04 -12.72
N CYS A 22 -11.31 -19.68 -11.70
CA CYS A 22 -11.45 -18.30 -11.26
C CYS A 22 -10.13 -17.74 -10.65
N ASN A 23 -9.42 -18.55 -9.87
CA ASN A 23 -8.16 -18.12 -9.25
C ASN A 23 -7.04 -17.90 -10.26
N HIS A 24 -6.99 -18.67 -11.36
CA HIS A 24 -5.96 -18.47 -12.38
C HIS A 24 -6.20 -17.20 -13.23
N ALA A 25 -7.44 -16.86 -13.53
CA ALA A 25 -7.77 -15.65 -14.28
C ALA A 25 -7.44 -14.39 -13.46
N MET A 26 -7.79 -14.36 -12.17
CA MET A 26 -7.49 -13.21 -11.29
C MET A 26 -5.98 -13.01 -11.10
N ALA A 27 -5.21 -14.07 -10.93
CA ALA A 27 -3.75 -13.97 -10.79
C ALA A 27 -3.05 -13.49 -12.08
N ALA A 28 -3.57 -13.87 -13.25
CA ALA A 28 -3.03 -13.42 -14.54
C ALA A 28 -3.29 -11.91 -14.77
N ASP A 29 -4.46 -11.43 -14.41
CA ASP A 29 -4.82 -10.03 -14.52
C ASP A 29 -4.00 -9.16 -13.56
N ALA A 30 -3.78 -9.59 -12.31
CA ALA A 30 -2.94 -8.87 -11.35
C ALA A 30 -1.50 -8.68 -11.85
N ASN A 31 -0.89 -9.69 -12.47
CA ASN A 31 0.46 -9.55 -13.03
C ASN A 31 0.52 -8.51 -14.15
N LYS A 32 -0.50 -8.46 -15.02
CA LYS A 32 -0.59 -7.47 -16.09
C LYS A 32 -0.81 -6.06 -15.54
N LEU A 33 -1.66 -5.91 -14.55
CA LEU A 33 -1.88 -4.63 -13.87
C LEU A 33 -0.60 -4.13 -13.20
N MET A 34 0.16 -5.03 -12.59
CA MET A 34 1.41 -4.71 -11.94
C MET A 34 2.50 -4.19 -12.87
N GLU A 35 2.47 -4.48 -14.18
CA GLU A 35 3.39 -3.86 -15.15
C GLU A 35 3.25 -2.33 -15.16
N THR A 36 2.02 -1.82 -15.05
CA THR A 36 1.76 -0.37 -14.97
C THR A 36 2.23 0.21 -13.63
N CYS A 37 1.95 -0.45 -12.52
CA CYS A 37 2.36 0.00 -11.18
C CYS A 37 3.90 -0.03 -11.05
N ALA A 38 4.53 -1.09 -11.53
CA ALA A 38 5.97 -1.30 -11.46
C ALA A 38 6.77 -0.24 -12.23
N ALA A 39 6.18 0.39 -13.24
CA ALA A 39 6.82 1.45 -14.01
C ALA A 39 7.20 2.68 -13.15
N CYS A 40 6.59 2.85 -11.99
CA CYS A 40 6.95 3.88 -11.00
C CYS A 40 7.37 3.27 -9.66
N HIS A 41 6.57 2.30 -9.15
CA HIS A 41 6.81 1.69 -7.83
C HIS A 41 7.84 0.58 -7.83
N GLY A 42 8.45 0.28 -8.97
CA GLY A 42 9.44 -0.79 -9.11
C GLY A 42 8.83 -2.20 -9.07
N LYS A 43 9.67 -3.19 -9.37
CA LYS A 43 9.27 -4.58 -9.29
C LYS A 43 8.80 -4.94 -7.88
N ASP A 44 7.68 -5.63 -7.77
CA ASP A 44 7.08 -6.06 -6.52
C ASP A 44 6.79 -4.90 -5.53
N GLY A 45 6.64 -3.67 -6.05
CA GLY A 45 6.38 -2.48 -5.24
C GLY A 45 7.58 -1.94 -4.47
N ALA A 46 8.81 -2.33 -4.84
CA ALA A 46 10.07 -1.87 -4.26
C ALA A 46 10.62 -0.67 -5.06
N SER A 47 10.06 0.52 -4.85
CA SER A 47 10.47 1.74 -5.54
C SER A 47 11.94 2.10 -5.31
N HIS A 48 12.61 2.57 -6.36
CA HIS A 48 13.95 3.15 -6.31
C HIS A 48 13.95 4.68 -6.44
N ASP A 49 12.79 5.30 -6.65
CA ASP A 49 12.62 6.74 -6.66
C ASP A 49 12.19 7.21 -5.26
N ALA A 50 12.94 8.15 -4.68
CA ALA A 50 12.70 8.64 -3.34
C ALA A 50 11.37 9.41 -3.16
N ASN A 51 10.76 9.86 -4.26
CA ASN A 51 9.46 10.54 -4.25
C ASN A 51 8.29 9.58 -4.50
N VAL A 52 8.58 8.33 -4.86
CA VAL A 52 7.57 7.28 -5.12
C VAL A 52 7.61 6.26 -3.99
N PRO A 53 6.50 6.01 -3.27
CA PRO A 53 6.54 5.13 -2.11
C PRO A 53 6.83 3.67 -2.47
N ILE A 54 7.48 2.99 -1.54
CA ILE A 54 7.53 1.53 -1.49
C ILE A 54 6.16 1.05 -1.03
N ILE A 55 5.53 0.17 -1.79
CA ILE A 55 4.15 -0.31 -1.55
C ILE A 55 4.06 -1.84 -1.42
N GLY A 56 5.12 -2.58 -1.74
CA GLY A 56 5.15 -4.02 -1.53
C GLY A 56 5.16 -4.37 -0.05
N GLY A 57 4.37 -5.35 0.37
CA GLY A 57 4.29 -5.83 1.75
C GLY A 57 3.38 -5.02 2.69
N MET A 58 2.74 -3.95 2.21
CA MET A 58 1.69 -3.27 2.97
C MET A 58 0.42 -4.11 3.00
N SER A 59 -0.48 -3.91 3.98
CA SER A 59 -1.72 -4.67 4.04
C SER A 59 -2.60 -4.44 2.81
N SER A 60 -3.36 -5.46 2.43
CA SER A 60 -4.28 -5.35 1.29
C SER A 60 -5.41 -4.36 1.54
N SER A 61 -5.87 -4.24 2.79
CA SER A 61 -6.89 -3.29 3.21
C SER A 61 -6.38 -1.85 3.01
N TYR A 62 -5.20 -1.53 3.55
CA TYR A 62 -4.60 -0.21 3.38
C TYR A 62 -4.38 0.15 1.90
N LEU A 63 -3.82 -0.77 1.10
CA LEU A 63 -3.56 -0.52 -0.32
C LEU A 63 -4.85 -0.30 -1.12
N HIS A 64 -5.90 -1.07 -0.79
CA HIS A 64 -7.22 -0.93 -1.39
C HIS A 64 -7.80 0.47 -1.11
N ASP A 65 -7.83 0.86 0.15
CA ASP A 65 -8.40 2.15 0.57
C ASP A 65 -7.65 3.34 -0.04
N GLU A 66 -6.32 3.24 -0.15
CA GLU A 66 -5.51 4.27 -0.79
C GLU A 66 -5.79 4.39 -2.30
N LEU A 67 -6.01 3.27 -3.01
CA LEU A 67 -6.40 3.31 -4.44
C LEU A 67 -7.79 3.92 -4.62
N ILE A 68 -8.75 3.60 -3.74
CA ILE A 68 -10.07 4.22 -3.71
C ILE A 68 -9.97 5.72 -3.43
N ALA A 69 -9.12 6.13 -2.47
CA ALA A 69 -8.91 7.55 -2.17
C ALA A 69 -8.35 8.33 -3.39
N TYR A 70 -7.48 7.71 -4.19
CA TYR A 70 -7.02 8.30 -5.45
C TYR A 70 -8.11 8.35 -6.52
N GLN A 71 -8.95 7.30 -6.66
CA GLN A 71 -10.09 7.32 -7.57
C GLN A 71 -11.05 8.46 -7.26
N ASN A 72 -11.34 8.66 -6.00
CA ASN A 72 -12.24 9.69 -5.49
C ASN A 72 -11.59 11.09 -5.45
N ARG A 73 -10.30 11.20 -5.79
CA ARG A 73 -9.52 12.45 -5.66
C ARG A 73 -9.50 13.01 -4.23
N GLU A 74 -9.58 12.15 -3.24
CA GLU A 74 -9.45 12.49 -1.82
C GLU A 74 -7.99 12.69 -1.41
N ARG A 75 -7.05 12.19 -2.21
CA ARG A 75 -5.63 12.44 -2.08
C ARG A 75 -5.13 13.37 -3.19
N PRO A 76 -4.12 14.22 -2.93
CA PRO A 76 -3.44 14.97 -3.96
C PRO A 76 -2.82 14.05 -5.02
N CYS A 77 -2.84 14.51 -6.26
CA CYS A 77 -2.27 13.79 -7.40
C CYS A 77 -1.26 14.68 -8.12
N PRO A 78 -0.07 14.90 -7.52
CA PRO A 78 0.97 15.66 -8.18
C PRO A 78 1.39 14.98 -9.48
N GLU A 79 1.62 15.79 -10.53
CA GLU A 79 2.11 15.28 -11.80
C GLU A 79 3.48 14.62 -11.59
N THR A 80 3.62 13.42 -12.11
CA THR A 80 4.87 12.65 -12.15
C THR A 80 5.12 12.12 -13.56
N LYS A 81 6.16 11.31 -13.72
CA LYS A 81 6.47 10.61 -14.96
C LYS A 81 6.70 9.13 -14.69
N TYR A 82 6.35 8.30 -15.67
CA TYR A 82 6.79 6.92 -15.62
C TYR A 82 8.32 6.84 -15.59
N VAL A 83 8.86 6.11 -14.63
CA VAL A 83 10.31 5.95 -14.42
C VAL A 83 10.88 4.92 -15.37
N ASP A 84 10.11 3.85 -15.66
CA ASP A 84 10.52 2.72 -16.46
C ASP A 84 9.43 2.27 -17.45
N GLY A 85 9.77 1.29 -18.28
CA GLY A 85 8.84 0.64 -19.21
C GLY A 85 8.55 1.43 -20.49
N PRO A 86 7.56 0.96 -21.28
CA PRO A 86 7.26 1.54 -22.61
C PRO A 86 6.75 2.99 -22.57
N LYS A 87 6.26 3.45 -21.41
CA LYS A 87 5.74 4.81 -21.20
C LYS A 87 6.73 5.72 -20.48
N LYS A 88 7.99 5.31 -20.31
CA LYS A 88 9.02 6.10 -19.65
C LYS A 88 8.99 7.57 -20.11
N ASP A 89 9.16 8.50 -19.16
CA ASP A 89 9.14 9.96 -19.33
C ASP A 89 7.76 10.56 -19.72
N GLN A 90 6.74 9.76 -19.98
CA GLN A 90 5.38 10.28 -20.17
C GLN A 90 4.80 10.73 -18.83
N LYS A 91 4.08 11.85 -18.85
CA LYS A 91 3.42 12.41 -17.67
C LYS A 91 2.23 11.57 -17.25
N THR A 92 2.04 11.46 -15.95
CA THR A 92 0.90 10.78 -15.32
C THR A 92 0.73 11.28 -13.89
N ASP A 93 -0.28 10.77 -13.19
CA ASP A 93 -0.49 10.92 -11.75
C ASP A 93 -1.28 9.73 -11.21
N MET A 94 -1.32 9.56 -9.88
CA MET A 94 -2.01 8.43 -9.28
C MET A 94 -3.53 8.46 -9.46
N CYS A 95 -4.16 9.63 -9.59
CA CYS A 95 -5.59 9.72 -9.88
C CYS A 95 -5.91 9.22 -11.29
N GLN A 96 -5.05 9.48 -12.26
CA GLN A 96 -5.22 8.94 -13.62
C GLN A 96 -5.04 7.43 -13.63
N ILE A 97 -4.04 6.90 -12.91
CA ILE A 97 -3.80 5.47 -12.82
C ILE A 97 -4.96 4.75 -12.13
N ALA A 98 -5.41 5.27 -10.98
CA ALA A 98 -6.47 4.63 -10.19
C ALA A 98 -7.85 4.71 -10.86
N ARG A 99 -8.16 5.79 -11.60
CA ARG A 99 -9.45 6.02 -12.25
C ARG A 99 -9.90 4.87 -13.14
N ASP A 100 -8.96 4.25 -13.83
CA ASP A 100 -9.26 3.25 -14.85
C ASP A 100 -9.26 1.81 -14.28
N LEU A 101 -9.06 1.65 -12.96
CA LEU A 101 -9.13 0.37 -12.26
C LEU A 101 -10.57 0.05 -11.85
N SER A 102 -11.03 -1.16 -12.10
CA SER A 102 -12.25 -1.68 -11.49
C SER A 102 -12.01 -2.08 -10.03
N GLU A 103 -13.09 -2.27 -9.27
CA GLU A 103 -13.01 -2.79 -7.89
C GLU A 103 -12.29 -4.15 -7.82
N ALA A 104 -12.50 -5.01 -8.81
CA ALA A 104 -11.80 -6.28 -8.92
C ALA A 104 -10.29 -6.10 -9.19
N ASP A 105 -9.91 -5.11 -10.01
CA ASP A 105 -8.50 -4.78 -10.27
C ASP A 105 -7.83 -4.24 -9.01
N ILE A 106 -8.49 -3.33 -8.29
CA ILE A 106 -7.99 -2.77 -7.01
C ILE A 106 -7.76 -3.89 -6.01
N THR A 107 -8.74 -4.78 -5.84
CA THR A 107 -8.63 -5.94 -4.95
C THR A 107 -7.46 -6.84 -5.36
N ALA A 108 -7.34 -7.16 -6.65
CA ALA A 108 -6.28 -8.05 -7.16
C ALA A 108 -4.88 -7.46 -6.97
N VAL A 109 -4.69 -6.17 -7.29
CA VAL A 109 -3.40 -5.46 -7.11
C VAL A 109 -3.05 -5.35 -5.64
N SER A 110 -4.01 -5.01 -4.77
CA SER A 110 -3.79 -4.88 -3.33
C SER A 110 -3.37 -6.21 -2.71
N GLN A 111 -4.02 -7.31 -3.07
CA GLN A 111 -3.65 -8.66 -2.61
C GLN A 111 -2.28 -9.09 -3.15
N TYR A 112 -1.99 -8.78 -4.43
CA TYR A 112 -0.70 -9.09 -5.03
C TYR A 112 0.45 -8.39 -4.28
N LEU A 113 0.32 -7.10 -4.01
CA LEU A 113 1.32 -6.29 -3.32
C LEU A 113 1.46 -6.70 -1.84
N ALA A 114 0.36 -7.01 -1.16
CA ALA A 114 0.39 -7.46 0.23
C ALA A 114 1.14 -8.80 0.39
N ALA A 115 1.14 -9.66 -0.63
CA ALA A 115 1.92 -10.91 -0.62
C ALA A 115 3.42 -10.70 -0.90
N LYS A 116 3.87 -9.46 -1.13
CA LYS A 116 5.29 -9.15 -1.35
C LYS A 116 5.98 -8.80 -0.04
N LYS A 117 7.32 -8.75 -0.10
CA LYS A 117 8.13 -8.27 1.02
C LYS A 117 8.27 -6.76 0.91
N PHE A 118 8.09 -6.04 2.02
CA PHE A 118 8.50 -4.64 2.09
C PHE A 118 10.03 -4.55 2.03
N VAL A 119 10.54 -3.87 1.01
CA VAL A 119 11.98 -3.66 0.79
C VAL A 119 12.32 -2.25 1.24
N ARG A 120 12.98 -2.13 2.39
CA ARG A 120 13.29 -0.82 2.98
C ARG A 120 14.21 0.00 2.08
N ALA A 121 13.99 1.31 2.04
CA ALA A 121 14.83 2.27 1.32
C ALA A 121 16.26 2.29 1.86
N THR A 122 17.22 2.33 0.96
CA THR A 122 18.62 2.59 1.32
C THR A 122 18.91 4.07 1.18
N GLN A 123 18.92 4.79 2.29
CA GLN A 123 19.10 6.23 2.33
C GLN A 123 19.88 6.66 3.58
N LYS A 124 20.40 7.89 3.57
CA LYS A 124 21.07 8.48 4.73
C LYS A 124 20.06 9.25 5.57
N ASN A 125 20.19 9.15 6.89
CA ASN A 125 19.43 9.93 7.86
C ASN A 125 20.39 10.63 8.84
N ASP A 126 19.89 11.60 9.57
CA ASP A 126 20.60 12.22 10.70
C ASP A 126 20.33 11.41 11.96
N ALA A 127 21.36 10.81 12.54
CA ALA A 127 21.26 9.95 13.72
C ALA A 127 20.79 10.69 14.97
N ALA A 128 21.13 11.98 15.12
CA ALA A 128 20.68 12.77 16.26
C ALA A 128 19.18 13.08 16.16
N LEU A 129 18.72 13.49 14.99
CA LEU A 129 17.29 13.66 14.71
C LEU A 129 16.53 12.32 14.83
N ALA A 130 17.08 11.23 14.30
CA ALA A 130 16.45 9.91 14.40
C ALA A 130 16.25 9.47 15.87
N SER A 131 17.21 9.76 16.76
CA SER A 131 17.07 9.48 18.19
C SER A 131 15.94 10.29 18.84
N GLN A 132 15.80 11.56 18.49
CA GLN A 132 14.69 12.41 18.96
C GLN A 132 13.36 11.92 18.40
N GLY A 133 13.34 11.61 17.09
CA GLY A 133 12.16 11.08 16.41
C GLY A 133 11.68 9.76 16.98
N LYS A 134 12.58 8.88 17.38
CA LYS A 134 12.22 7.62 18.05
C LYS A 134 11.48 7.85 19.36
N ALA A 135 11.95 8.77 20.20
CA ALA A 135 11.27 9.11 21.45
C ALA A 135 9.87 9.69 21.19
N TYR A 136 9.75 10.64 20.25
CA TYR A 136 8.47 11.22 19.88
C TYR A 136 7.51 10.17 19.33
N PHE A 137 7.98 9.31 18.43
CA PHE A 137 7.18 8.25 17.81
C PHE A 137 6.63 7.27 18.85
N ALA A 138 7.47 6.84 19.80
CA ALA A 138 7.06 5.94 20.86
C ALA A 138 5.92 6.51 21.73
N ASP A 139 5.95 7.82 22.01
CA ASP A 139 4.95 8.47 22.87
C ASP A 139 3.64 8.78 22.13
N HIS A 140 3.68 9.02 20.81
CA HIS A 140 2.54 9.60 20.07
C HIS A 140 1.99 8.69 18.98
N CYS A 141 2.82 7.81 18.38
CA CYS A 141 2.49 7.09 17.15
C CYS A 141 2.43 5.57 17.34
N GLU A 142 3.27 5.01 18.23
CA GLU A 142 3.49 3.56 18.43
C GLU A 142 2.21 2.79 18.74
N LYS A 143 1.21 3.44 19.34
CA LYS A 143 -0.06 2.77 19.67
C LYS A 143 -0.83 2.25 18.45
N CYS A 144 -0.67 2.90 17.28
CA CYS A 144 -1.37 2.57 16.05
C CYS A 144 -0.42 2.18 14.91
N HIS A 145 0.87 2.48 15.06
CA HIS A 145 1.94 2.12 14.14
C HIS A 145 2.96 1.29 14.90
N THR A 146 2.58 0.04 15.18
CA THR A 146 3.35 -0.83 16.09
C THR A 146 4.72 -1.22 15.53
N GLU A 147 5.61 -1.66 16.41
CA GLU A 147 6.99 -2.04 16.08
C GLU A 147 7.75 -0.96 15.28
N GLY A 148 7.62 0.30 15.73
CA GLY A 148 8.28 1.43 15.05
C GLY A 148 7.66 1.78 13.70
N GLY A 149 6.42 1.37 13.45
CA GLY A 149 5.71 1.58 12.17
C GLY A 149 6.09 0.57 11.10
N SER A 150 6.48 -0.65 11.48
CA SER A 150 6.90 -1.70 10.55
C SER A 150 5.85 -2.78 10.29
N VAL A 151 4.71 -2.75 10.99
CA VAL A 151 3.70 -3.82 10.97
C VAL A 151 2.61 -3.54 9.94
N ALA A 152 2.45 -4.45 8.97
CA ALA A 152 1.40 -4.35 7.96
C ALA A 152 0.00 -4.65 8.53
N GLU A 153 -0.07 -5.53 9.54
CA GLU A 153 -1.29 -5.97 10.20
C GLU A 153 -2.01 -4.87 10.99
N ASP A 154 -1.36 -3.73 11.19
CA ASP A 154 -2.00 -2.53 11.76
C ASP A 154 -3.01 -1.89 10.80
N ASP A 155 -3.15 -2.40 9.55
CA ASP A 155 -3.94 -1.81 8.47
C ASP A 155 -3.65 -0.32 8.25
N SER A 156 -2.42 0.06 8.50
CA SER A 156 -1.86 1.39 8.25
C SER A 156 -0.63 1.29 7.36
N SER A 157 -0.14 2.43 6.87
CA SER A 157 1.09 2.43 6.07
C SER A 157 2.27 1.87 6.86
N ILE A 158 3.07 0.99 6.25
CA ILE A 158 4.42 0.71 6.76
C ILE A 158 5.24 1.99 6.57
N LEU A 159 5.68 2.56 7.69
CA LEU A 159 6.44 3.81 7.75
C LEU A 159 7.94 3.56 7.87
N ALA A 160 8.32 2.54 8.65
CA ALA A 160 9.71 2.17 8.91
C ALA A 160 10.44 1.72 7.65
N GLY A 161 11.50 2.43 7.29
CA GLY A 161 12.27 2.18 6.08
C GLY A 161 11.65 2.73 4.79
N GLN A 162 10.64 3.59 4.88
CA GLN A 162 10.08 4.30 3.74
C GLN A 162 11.00 5.46 3.32
N TRP A 163 10.89 5.90 2.08
CA TRP A 163 11.63 7.05 1.55
C TRP A 163 11.30 8.33 2.31
N MET A 164 12.31 9.03 2.85
CA MET A 164 12.14 10.28 3.59
C MET A 164 11.52 11.42 2.77
N PRO A 165 11.87 11.63 1.50
CA PRO A 165 11.18 12.62 0.67
C PRO A 165 9.69 12.35 0.54
N TYR A 166 9.29 11.10 0.29
CA TYR A 166 7.87 10.72 0.26
C TYR A 166 7.17 10.92 1.61
N LEU A 167 7.81 10.54 2.72
CA LEU A 167 7.25 10.75 4.06
C LEU A 167 7.03 12.26 4.32
N ARG A 168 7.98 13.10 3.94
CA ARG A 168 7.90 14.56 4.12
C ARG A 168 6.73 15.14 3.33
N GLU A 169 6.59 14.77 2.06
CA GLU A 169 5.44 15.18 1.25
C GLU A 169 4.10 14.73 1.86
N SER A 170 3.99 13.47 2.27
CA SER A 170 2.79 12.95 2.93
C SER A 170 2.45 13.70 4.22
N PHE A 171 3.45 14.05 5.03
CA PHE A 171 3.25 14.81 6.25
C PHE A 171 2.79 16.24 5.96
N ASP A 172 3.35 16.88 4.94
CA ASP A 172 2.94 18.20 4.47
C ASP A 172 1.50 18.19 3.92
N GLU A 173 1.12 17.15 3.20
CA GLU A 173 -0.26 16.94 2.74
C GLU A 173 -1.25 16.83 3.91
N PHE A 174 -0.92 16.07 4.94
CA PHE A 174 -1.72 15.97 6.15
C PHE A 174 -1.80 17.29 6.92
N LYS A 175 -0.66 17.97 7.12
CA LYS A 175 -0.61 19.27 7.82
C LYS A 175 -1.40 20.36 7.11
N SER A 176 -1.38 20.37 5.79
CA SER A 176 -2.11 21.34 4.97
C SER A 176 -3.59 20.98 4.79
N GLY A 177 -4.04 19.82 5.29
CA GLY A 177 -5.41 19.32 5.12
C GLY A 177 -5.75 18.88 3.68
N LYS A 178 -4.75 18.76 2.81
CA LYS A 178 -4.94 18.29 1.43
C LYS A 178 -5.23 16.78 1.35
N ARG A 179 -4.74 16.02 2.34
CA ARG A 179 -5.00 14.60 2.48
C ARG A 179 -5.86 14.37 3.72
N PRO A 180 -6.98 13.61 3.62
CA PRO A 180 -7.80 13.27 4.77
C PRO A 180 -6.98 12.41 5.75
N MET A 181 -7.23 12.59 7.03
CA MET A 181 -6.53 11.90 8.11
C MET A 181 -7.53 11.18 9.00
N ASP A 182 -7.18 10.00 9.48
CA ASP A 182 -7.98 9.29 10.48
C ASP A 182 -8.22 10.17 11.71
N LYS A 183 -9.45 10.12 12.24
CA LYS A 183 -9.88 10.96 13.36
C LYS A 183 -9.07 10.74 14.65
N LYS A 184 -8.50 9.54 14.84
CA LYS A 184 -7.66 9.20 15.99
C LYS A 184 -6.21 9.69 15.81
N MET A 185 -5.71 9.70 14.56
CA MET A 185 -4.39 10.19 14.21
C MET A 185 -4.32 11.72 14.30
N LYS A 186 -5.38 12.41 13.86
CA LYS A 186 -5.39 13.87 13.72
C LYS A 186 -4.94 14.64 14.98
N PRO A 187 -5.43 14.39 16.20
CA PRO A 187 -4.99 15.12 17.38
C PRO A 187 -3.49 14.98 17.63
N LYS A 188 -2.94 13.77 17.45
CA LYS A 188 -1.52 13.50 17.65
C LYS A 188 -0.64 14.16 16.60
N PHE A 189 -1.14 14.22 15.38
CA PHE A 189 -0.45 14.87 14.27
C PHE A 189 -0.51 16.41 14.37
N ASP A 190 -1.62 16.97 14.87
CA ASP A 190 -1.77 18.42 15.06
C ASP A 190 -0.81 18.97 16.14
N GLU A 191 -0.51 18.17 17.19
CA GLU A 191 0.45 18.51 18.24
C GLU A 191 1.90 18.60 17.71
N MET A 192 2.21 17.92 16.61
CA MET A 192 3.55 17.80 16.03
C MET A 192 4.00 19.13 15.40
N ASN A 193 5.10 19.69 15.85
CA ASN A 193 5.74 20.84 15.21
C ASN A 193 6.69 20.41 14.08
N LYS A 194 7.29 21.37 13.38
CA LYS A 194 8.20 21.07 12.23
C LYS A 194 9.46 20.32 12.63
N GLN A 195 9.99 20.57 13.82
CA GLN A 195 11.19 19.88 14.31
C GLN A 195 10.88 18.44 14.66
N ASP A 196 9.74 18.20 15.34
CA ASP A 196 9.27 16.85 15.65
C ASP A 196 9.00 16.05 14.37
N MET A 197 8.38 16.70 13.37
CA MET A 197 8.12 16.09 12.08
C MET A 197 9.41 15.62 11.40
N GLU A 198 10.40 16.50 11.32
CA GLU A 198 11.70 16.16 10.69
C GLU A 198 12.43 15.08 11.49
N ALA A 199 12.37 15.11 12.82
CA ALA A 199 12.92 14.09 13.67
C ALA A 199 12.28 12.71 13.43
N VAL A 200 10.93 12.65 13.39
CA VAL A 200 10.18 11.41 13.09
C VAL A 200 10.49 10.89 11.70
N ILE A 201 10.58 11.76 10.69
CA ILE A 201 10.97 11.36 9.32
C ILE A 201 12.36 10.75 9.30
N ASN A 202 13.33 11.32 10.02
CA ASN A 202 14.68 10.78 10.13
C ASN A 202 14.71 9.43 10.88
N TYR A 203 13.89 9.25 11.91
CA TYR A 203 13.74 7.97 12.59
C TYR A 203 13.21 6.91 11.62
N LEU A 204 12.05 7.15 11.02
CA LEU A 204 11.39 6.20 10.12
C LEU A 204 12.25 5.84 8.90
N GLY A 205 12.91 6.83 8.30
CA GLY A 205 13.77 6.61 7.14
C GLY A 205 15.10 5.91 7.48
N GLY A 206 15.51 5.91 8.74
CA GLY A 206 16.73 5.26 9.22
C GLY A 206 16.53 3.83 9.74
N GLU A 207 15.30 3.38 9.93
CA GLU A 207 14.99 2.04 10.41
C GLU A 207 15.46 0.96 9.39
N LYS A 208 16.20 -0.04 9.89
CA LYS A 208 16.84 -1.10 9.09
C LYS A 208 16.15 -2.44 9.27
#